data_2b4e83cd476abd586691d44a626278a8
#
_entry.id   2b4e83cd476abd586691d44a626278a8
#
_cell.length_a   1.000
_cell.length_b   1.000
_cell.length_c   1.000
_cell.angle_alpha   90.00
_cell.angle_beta   90.00
_cell.angle_gamma   90.00
#
_symmetry.space_group_name_H-M   'P 1'
#
loop_
_entity.id
_entity.type
_entity.pdbx_description
1 polymer ?
#
loop_
_entity_poly.entity_id
_entity_poly.type
_entity_poly.pdbx_seq_one_letter_code
_entity_poly.pdbx_strand_id
1 'polypeptide(L)'
;DRIARVLISSPTESTLLISLILLPYLLMLFRLDLLRRSRPWRWFARHANIRRSVTALLGISGLVVLVFYDPFDAADPLPVRVEEAIADGHTLTVSAPRPLRESSIRVGEEVETVWPEGERSISLELSEAPDPLSLALERREFLGRTQLRYTVTAREELRSFEALLLGVSDLTIHESEFPVIDRDGGLRLVVGENPPNPLILEIVVEGRSAPDLAVTATLARPVSPVGIDSSEAISVSASTTVRRL
;
A
#
# COMPACT_ATOMS: atom_id res chain seq x y z
N ASP A 1 17.43 -4.15 -7.68
CA ASP A 1 16.15 -3.43 -7.55
C ASP A 1 15.50 -2.99 -8.86
N ARG A 2 16.26 -2.59 -9.89
CA ARG A 2 15.70 -2.21 -11.22
C ARG A 2 15.14 -3.41 -11.98
N ILE A 3 15.76 -4.59 -11.88
CA ILE A 3 15.28 -5.82 -12.52
C ILE A 3 13.93 -6.26 -11.93
N ALA A 4 13.78 -6.14 -10.60
CA ALA A 4 12.53 -6.47 -9.93
C ALA A 4 11.36 -5.55 -10.33
N ARG A 5 11.65 -4.28 -10.66
CA ARG A 5 10.64 -3.31 -11.08
C ARG A 5 10.15 -3.53 -12.50
N VAL A 6 11.05 -3.89 -13.40
CA VAL A 6 10.69 -4.28 -14.79
C VAL A 6 9.80 -5.52 -14.79
N LEU A 7 9.98 -6.42 -13.81
CA LEU A 7 9.16 -7.61 -13.63
C LEU A 7 7.75 -7.32 -13.07
N ILE A 8 7.56 -6.16 -12.43
CA ILE A 8 6.31 -5.75 -11.77
C ILE A 8 5.48 -4.79 -12.66
N SER A 9 6.11 -4.10 -13.60
CA SER A 9 5.42 -3.29 -14.61
C SER A 9 4.55 -4.18 -15.51
N SER A 10 3.93 -3.80 -16.51
CA SER A 10 2.93 -4.60 -17.25
C SER A 10 3.40 -6.03 -17.60
N PRO A 11 2.57 -7.07 -17.46
CA PRO A 11 2.97 -8.47 -17.71
C PRO A 11 3.39 -8.74 -19.16
N THR A 12 2.97 -7.92 -20.11
CA THR A 12 3.33 -8.04 -21.53
C THR A 12 4.72 -7.50 -21.82
N GLU A 13 5.09 -6.36 -21.24
CA GLU A 13 6.39 -5.72 -21.44
C GLU A 13 7.50 -6.42 -20.69
N SER A 14 7.24 -6.86 -19.46
CA SER A 14 8.18 -7.68 -18.70
C SER A 14 8.47 -9.01 -19.40
N THR A 15 7.47 -9.63 -20.05
CA THR A 15 7.66 -10.87 -20.80
C THR A 15 8.52 -10.64 -22.04
N LEU A 16 8.32 -9.52 -22.75
CA LEU A 16 9.16 -9.15 -23.90
C LEU A 16 10.61 -8.87 -23.49
N LEU A 17 10.82 -8.13 -22.44
CA LEU A 17 12.16 -7.79 -21.92
C LEU A 17 12.91 -9.02 -21.40
N ILE A 18 12.23 -9.86 -20.63
CA ILE A 18 12.79 -11.14 -20.16
C ILE A 18 13.10 -12.05 -21.37
N SER A 19 12.21 -12.10 -22.36
CA SER A 19 12.43 -12.88 -23.58
C SER A 19 13.63 -12.37 -24.37
N LEU A 20 13.82 -11.05 -24.45
CA LEU A 20 14.95 -10.44 -25.14
C LEU A 20 16.28 -10.71 -24.42
N ILE A 21 16.29 -10.64 -23.09
CA ILE A 21 17.47 -10.94 -22.24
C ILE A 21 17.77 -12.44 -22.24
N LEU A 22 16.74 -13.27 -22.17
CA LEU A 22 16.89 -14.73 -22.15
C LEU A 22 17.13 -15.33 -23.55
N LEU A 23 16.77 -14.61 -24.63
CA LEU A 23 16.93 -15.10 -26.01
C LEU A 23 18.35 -15.58 -26.32
N PRO A 24 19.45 -14.85 -25.97
CA PRO A 24 20.80 -15.36 -26.19
C PRO A 24 21.11 -16.59 -25.35
N TYR A 25 20.58 -16.69 -24.14
CA TYR A 25 20.75 -17.87 -23.27
C TYR A 25 19.90 -19.04 -23.74
N LEU A 26 18.67 -18.78 -24.20
CA LEU A 26 17.81 -19.78 -24.84
C LEU A 26 18.42 -20.28 -26.15
N LEU A 27 19.00 -19.43 -26.96
CA LEU A 27 19.74 -19.82 -28.17
C LEU A 27 21.03 -20.60 -27.84
N MET A 28 21.63 -20.40 -26.68
CA MET A 28 22.75 -21.20 -26.19
C MET A 28 22.30 -22.54 -25.57
N LEU A 29 21.20 -22.55 -24.81
CA LEU A 29 20.66 -23.74 -24.14
C LEU A 29 19.96 -24.69 -25.08
N PHE A 30 19.17 -24.16 -26.00
CA PHE A 30 18.71 -24.97 -27.11
C PHE A 30 19.92 -25.21 -28.02
N ARG A 31 20.52 -26.34 -27.89
CA ARG A 31 21.27 -26.98 -28.98
C ARG A 31 20.27 -27.19 -30.12
N LEU A 32 20.01 -26.11 -30.86
CA LEU A 32 19.06 -26.07 -31.96
C LEU A 32 19.61 -26.93 -33.07
N ASP A 33 19.44 -28.25 -32.95
CA ASP A 33 19.77 -29.21 -34.00
C ASP A 33 19.07 -28.88 -35.32
N LEU A 34 17.92 -28.21 -35.25
CA LEU A 34 17.19 -27.68 -36.41
C LEU A 34 17.94 -26.56 -37.15
N LEU A 35 18.56 -25.60 -36.42
CA LEU A 35 19.36 -24.52 -37.04
C LEU A 35 20.77 -25.00 -37.43
N ARG A 36 21.26 -26.05 -36.79
CA ARG A 36 22.55 -26.64 -37.10
C ARG A 36 22.64 -27.15 -38.53
N ARG A 37 21.51 -27.46 -39.17
CA ARG A 37 21.45 -27.88 -40.61
C ARG A 37 21.48 -26.72 -41.58
N SER A 38 21.21 -25.47 -41.19
CA SER A 38 21.22 -24.31 -42.08
C SER A 38 22.66 -23.83 -42.35
N ARG A 39 22.93 -23.46 -43.64
CA ARG A 39 24.24 -22.95 -44.07
C ARG A 39 24.70 -21.72 -43.27
N PRO A 40 23.85 -20.66 -43.07
CA PRO A 40 24.27 -19.46 -42.35
C PRO A 40 24.62 -19.76 -40.89
N TRP A 41 23.88 -20.68 -40.23
CA TRP A 41 24.15 -21.05 -38.83
C TRP A 41 25.46 -21.82 -38.68
N ARG A 42 25.78 -22.71 -39.61
CA ARG A 42 27.07 -23.42 -39.60
C ARG A 42 28.24 -22.47 -39.78
N TRP A 43 28.11 -21.45 -40.64
CA TRP A 43 29.09 -20.39 -40.79
C TRP A 43 29.25 -19.60 -39.51
N PHE A 44 28.16 -19.11 -38.91
CA PHE A 44 28.17 -18.40 -37.64
C PHE A 44 28.79 -19.22 -36.49
N ALA A 45 28.42 -20.52 -36.39
CA ALA A 45 28.96 -21.42 -35.38
C ALA A 45 30.47 -21.67 -35.52
N ARG A 46 31.02 -21.61 -36.77
CA ARG A 46 32.45 -21.77 -37.04
C ARG A 46 33.29 -20.54 -36.67
N HIS A 47 32.68 -19.37 -36.68
CA HIS A 47 33.36 -18.11 -36.40
C HIS A 47 33.17 -17.69 -34.96
N ALA A 48 33.96 -18.27 -34.04
CA ALA A 48 33.83 -18.03 -32.60
C ALA A 48 33.91 -16.54 -32.20
N ASN A 49 34.72 -15.76 -32.90
CA ASN A 49 34.86 -14.33 -32.65
C ASN A 49 33.57 -13.55 -32.98
N ILE A 50 32.95 -13.85 -34.14
CA ILE A 50 31.69 -13.22 -34.56
C ILE A 50 30.58 -13.57 -33.57
N ARG A 51 30.50 -14.82 -33.15
CA ARG A 51 29.54 -15.25 -32.14
C ARG A 51 29.71 -14.49 -30.81
N ARG A 52 30.96 -14.38 -30.33
CA ARG A 52 31.26 -13.63 -29.10
C ARG A 52 30.89 -12.16 -29.23
N SER A 53 31.21 -11.54 -30.36
CA SER A 53 30.88 -10.12 -30.61
C SER A 53 29.36 -9.89 -30.67
N VAL A 54 28.60 -10.76 -31.35
CA VAL A 54 27.14 -10.66 -31.40
C VAL A 54 26.50 -10.86 -30.02
N THR A 55 27.00 -11.84 -29.27
CA THR A 55 26.47 -12.07 -27.88
C THR A 55 26.82 -10.89 -26.98
N ALA A 56 28.03 -10.33 -27.10
CA ALA A 56 28.40 -9.14 -26.31
C ALA A 56 27.56 -7.93 -26.72
N LEU A 57 27.32 -7.71 -28.02
CA LEU A 57 26.49 -6.62 -28.52
C LEU A 57 25.03 -6.74 -28.00
N LEU A 58 24.44 -7.92 -28.06
CA LEU A 58 23.10 -8.18 -27.54
C LEU A 58 23.04 -7.97 -26.02
N GLY A 59 24.07 -8.41 -25.30
CA GLY A 59 24.19 -8.17 -23.85
C GLY A 59 24.27 -6.68 -23.50
N ILE A 60 25.10 -5.95 -24.23
CA ILE A 60 25.25 -4.49 -24.04
C ILE A 60 23.95 -3.78 -24.41
N SER A 61 23.30 -4.13 -25.53
CA SER A 61 22.01 -3.55 -25.93
C SER A 61 20.92 -3.81 -24.89
N GLY A 62 20.84 -5.03 -24.36
CA GLY A 62 19.93 -5.35 -23.28
C GLY A 62 20.19 -4.54 -21.99
N LEU A 63 21.46 -4.33 -21.66
CA LEU A 63 21.87 -3.54 -20.51
C LEU A 63 21.56 -2.05 -20.71
N VAL A 64 21.75 -1.53 -21.92
CA VAL A 64 21.37 -0.14 -22.27
C VAL A 64 19.87 0.05 -22.13
N VAL A 65 19.07 -0.87 -22.67
CA VAL A 65 17.61 -0.81 -22.53
C VAL A 65 17.22 -0.82 -21.05
N LEU A 66 17.78 -1.73 -20.25
CA LEU A 66 17.50 -1.80 -18.80
C LEU A 66 17.87 -0.52 -18.04
N VAL A 67 18.92 0.18 -18.46
CA VAL A 67 19.38 1.42 -17.79
C VAL A 67 18.50 2.62 -18.17
N PHE A 68 18.09 2.69 -19.45
CA PHE A 68 17.36 3.85 -19.99
C PHE A 68 15.83 3.63 -20.07
N TYR A 69 15.37 2.37 -19.91
CA TYR A 69 13.95 2.10 -19.89
C TYR A 69 13.31 2.65 -18.63
N ASP A 70 12.37 3.53 -18.80
CA ASP A 70 11.48 3.99 -17.75
C ASP A 70 10.16 3.23 -17.88
N PRO A 71 9.80 2.37 -16.91
CA PRO A 71 8.56 1.60 -16.97
C PRO A 71 7.29 2.43 -16.74
N PHE A 72 7.45 3.70 -16.36
CA PHE A 72 6.32 4.55 -16.03
C PHE A 72 6.18 5.68 -17.05
N ASP A 73 4.99 5.76 -17.65
CA ASP A 73 4.61 6.78 -18.61
C ASP A 73 3.14 7.23 -18.38
N ALA A 74 2.57 7.94 -19.34
CA ALA A 74 1.19 8.40 -19.24
C ALA A 74 0.15 7.25 -19.27
N ALA A 75 0.50 6.10 -19.87
CA ALA A 75 -0.38 4.92 -19.92
C ALA A 75 -0.23 4.04 -18.66
N ASP A 76 0.98 4.02 -18.08
CA ASP A 76 1.28 3.28 -16.84
C ASP A 76 1.94 4.25 -15.84
N PRO A 77 1.17 5.10 -15.17
CA PRO A 77 1.69 6.15 -14.30
C PRO A 77 2.37 5.57 -13.05
N LEU A 78 3.39 6.29 -12.58
CA LEU A 78 4.14 5.91 -11.38
C LEU A 78 3.21 5.85 -10.16
N PRO A 79 3.05 4.70 -9.49
CA PRO A 79 2.20 4.60 -8.32
C PRO A 79 2.83 5.33 -7.12
N VAL A 80 2.12 6.30 -6.60
CA VAL A 80 2.49 7.03 -5.38
C VAL A 80 1.49 6.67 -4.29
N ARG A 81 1.99 6.31 -3.13
CA ARG A 81 1.20 5.94 -1.98
C ARG A 81 1.27 7.01 -0.91
N VAL A 82 0.12 7.48 -0.50
CA VAL A 82 -0.05 8.45 0.58
C VAL A 82 -0.67 7.73 1.78
N GLU A 83 0.03 7.71 2.87
CA GLU A 83 -0.41 7.12 4.14
C GLU A 83 -0.44 8.19 5.22
N GLU A 84 -1.61 8.45 5.73
CA GLU A 84 -1.82 9.36 6.85
C GLU A 84 -2.05 8.53 8.12
N ALA A 85 -1.35 8.87 9.19
CA ALA A 85 -1.51 8.24 10.49
C ALA A 85 -1.86 9.28 11.55
N ILE A 86 -2.99 9.07 12.21
CA ILE A 86 -3.50 9.92 13.28
C ILE A 86 -3.61 9.06 14.54
N ALA A 87 -2.71 9.31 15.50
CA ALA A 87 -2.69 8.62 16.79
C ALA A 87 -2.31 9.65 17.89
N ASP A 88 -1.18 9.42 18.58
CA ASP A 88 -0.59 10.39 19.52
C ASP A 88 0.07 11.58 18.80
N GLY A 89 0.16 11.52 17.50
CA GLY A 89 0.64 12.54 16.57
C GLY A 89 -0.06 12.43 15.24
N HIS A 90 0.17 13.42 14.38
CA HIS A 90 -0.37 13.44 13.01
C HIS A 90 0.78 13.39 12.02
N THR A 91 0.92 12.28 11.32
CA THR A 91 1.99 12.07 10.35
C THR A 91 1.42 11.72 8.98
N LEU A 92 2.02 12.28 7.95
CA LEU A 92 1.73 12.00 6.55
C LEU A 92 2.98 11.42 5.90
N THR A 93 2.89 10.22 5.40
CA THR A 93 3.99 9.56 4.68
C THR A 93 3.61 9.40 3.22
N VAL A 94 4.43 9.95 2.34
CA VAL A 94 4.29 9.78 0.89
C VAL A 94 5.44 8.92 0.40
N SER A 95 5.14 7.87 -0.34
CA SER A 95 6.13 6.91 -0.83
C SER A 95 5.91 6.57 -2.30
N ALA A 96 7.01 6.34 -3.00
CA ALA A 96 7.01 5.95 -4.40
C ALA A 96 8.05 4.83 -4.64
N PRO A 97 7.89 3.95 -5.63
CA PRO A 97 8.83 2.88 -5.91
C PRO A 97 10.21 3.40 -6.36
N ARG A 98 10.27 4.63 -6.85
CA ARG A 98 11.52 5.36 -7.16
C ARG A 98 11.44 6.81 -6.68
N PRO A 99 12.57 7.52 -6.58
CA PRO A 99 12.55 8.95 -6.31
C PRO A 99 11.74 9.71 -7.37
N LEU A 100 10.88 10.61 -6.91
CA LEU A 100 10.15 11.53 -7.78
C LEU A 100 11.10 12.65 -8.25
N ARG A 101 10.96 13.07 -9.50
CA ARG A 101 11.74 14.17 -10.07
C ARG A 101 10.92 15.45 -10.02
N GLU A 102 11.58 16.54 -9.65
CA GLU A 102 10.99 17.90 -9.67
C GLU A 102 9.56 17.90 -9.14
N SER A 103 9.37 17.31 -7.96
CA SER A 103 8.04 17.14 -7.37
C SER A 103 7.94 17.88 -6.05
N SER A 104 6.76 18.39 -5.76
CA SER A 104 6.42 18.96 -4.46
C SER A 104 5.16 18.31 -3.90
N ILE A 105 5.10 18.28 -2.57
CA ILE A 105 3.93 17.81 -1.83
C ILE A 105 3.33 19.02 -1.14
N ARG A 106 2.05 19.25 -1.38
CA ARG A 106 1.27 20.27 -0.69
C ARG A 106 0.27 19.61 0.24
N VAL A 107 0.28 19.99 1.49
CA VAL A 107 -0.68 19.54 2.50
C VAL A 107 -1.46 20.74 3.01
N GLY A 108 -2.75 20.78 2.69
CA GLY A 108 -3.57 21.96 2.98
C GLY A 108 -3.11 23.18 2.21
N GLU A 109 -3.22 24.34 2.85
CA GLU A 109 -2.79 25.63 2.30
C GLU A 109 -1.40 26.07 2.79
N GLU A 110 -0.89 25.44 3.84
CA GLU A 110 0.26 25.96 4.60
C GLU A 110 1.56 25.19 4.41
N VAL A 111 1.51 23.92 4.06
CA VAL A 111 2.71 23.08 3.99
C VAL A 111 3.00 22.70 2.55
N GLU A 112 4.05 23.29 1.99
CA GLU A 112 4.62 22.86 0.72
C GLU A 112 6.05 22.38 0.94
N THR A 113 6.31 21.13 0.58
CA THR A 113 7.62 20.50 0.75
C THR A 113 8.10 19.95 -0.57
N VAL A 114 9.32 20.32 -0.95
CA VAL A 114 9.97 19.77 -2.15
C VAL A 114 10.41 18.33 -1.86
N TRP A 115 10.19 17.45 -2.81
CA TRP A 115 10.63 16.06 -2.70
C TRP A 115 12.16 15.99 -2.63
N PRO A 116 12.75 15.37 -1.59
CA PRO A 116 14.21 15.28 -1.47
C PRO A 116 14.80 14.43 -2.59
N GLU A 117 15.91 14.90 -3.14
CA GLU A 117 16.59 14.22 -4.23
C GLU A 117 17.12 12.85 -3.76
N GLY A 118 16.80 11.80 -4.54
CA GLY A 118 17.23 10.44 -4.24
C GLY A 118 16.38 9.68 -3.24
N GLU A 119 15.48 10.34 -2.52
CA GLU A 119 14.61 9.68 -1.55
C GLU A 119 13.40 9.03 -2.23
N ARG A 120 12.89 7.94 -1.61
CA ARG A 120 11.71 7.21 -2.08
C ARG A 120 10.49 7.43 -1.20
N SER A 121 10.68 8.05 -0.06
CA SER A 121 9.62 8.37 0.88
C SER A 121 9.95 9.63 1.62
N ILE A 122 8.92 10.38 1.95
CA ILE A 122 9.00 11.55 2.82
C ILE A 122 7.94 11.42 3.89
N SER A 123 8.29 11.76 5.12
CA SER A 123 7.36 11.78 6.25
C SER A 123 7.27 13.21 6.78
N LEU A 124 6.06 13.70 6.88
CA LEU A 124 5.74 15.04 7.35
C LEU A 124 4.97 14.93 8.66
N GLU A 125 5.44 15.64 9.68
CA GLU A 125 4.68 15.82 10.92
C GLU A 125 3.79 17.05 10.77
N LEU A 126 2.49 16.87 10.98
CA LEU A 126 1.48 17.92 10.85
C LEU A 126 1.09 18.39 12.26
N SER A 127 0.94 19.70 12.41
CA SER A 127 0.68 20.34 13.71
C SER A 127 -0.75 20.14 14.20
N GLU A 128 -1.70 19.98 13.29
CA GLU A 128 -3.10 19.77 13.62
C GLU A 128 -3.55 18.39 13.15
N ALA A 129 -4.08 17.60 14.09
CA ALA A 129 -4.78 16.36 13.77
C ALA A 129 -6.27 16.68 13.65
N PRO A 130 -6.87 16.62 12.44
CA PRO A 130 -8.32 16.71 12.33
C PRO A 130 -8.93 15.54 13.09
N ASP A 131 -10.12 15.73 13.64
CA ASP A 131 -10.87 14.63 14.28
C ASP A 131 -11.68 13.89 13.19
N PRO A 132 -11.13 12.80 12.63
CA PRO A 132 -11.75 12.10 11.51
C PRO A 132 -12.84 11.13 11.94
N LEU A 133 -12.88 10.80 13.23
CA LEU A 133 -13.83 9.86 13.82
C LEU A 133 -14.55 10.51 15.00
N SER A 134 -15.86 10.52 15.00
CA SER A 134 -16.65 10.80 16.17
C SER A 134 -17.19 9.50 16.77
N LEU A 135 -17.08 9.40 18.09
CA LEU A 135 -17.54 8.25 18.86
C LEU A 135 -18.59 8.73 19.86
N ALA A 136 -19.83 8.19 19.74
CA ALA A 136 -20.88 8.41 20.71
C ALA A 136 -21.20 7.10 21.42
N LEU A 137 -21.34 7.15 22.76
CA LEU A 137 -21.70 6.01 23.61
C LEU A 137 -23.06 6.23 24.22
N GLU A 138 -23.99 5.33 23.94
CA GLU A 138 -25.25 5.21 24.67
C GLU A 138 -25.17 4.00 25.61
N ARG A 139 -25.63 4.20 26.83
CA ARG A 139 -25.64 3.16 27.85
C ARG A 139 -27.05 2.93 28.36
N ARG A 140 -27.46 1.67 28.43
CA ARG A 140 -28.74 1.26 29.00
C ARG A 140 -28.54 0.11 29.98
N GLU A 141 -29.04 0.25 31.18
CA GLU A 141 -28.99 -0.80 32.19
C GLU A 141 -30.33 -1.59 32.19
N PHE A 142 -30.20 -2.90 32.16
CA PHE A 142 -31.38 -3.80 32.15
C PHE A 142 -31.03 -5.12 32.87
N LEU A 143 -31.78 -5.47 33.90
CA LEU A 143 -31.70 -6.74 34.64
C LEU A 143 -30.24 -7.11 35.08
N GLY A 144 -29.49 -6.15 35.59
CA GLY A 144 -28.11 -6.39 36.02
C GLY A 144 -27.06 -6.47 34.90
N ARG A 145 -27.49 -6.25 33.65
CA ARG A 145 -26.64 -6.15 32.46
C ARG A 145 -26.60 -4.72 31.98
N THR A 146 -25.54 -4.38 31.29
CA THR A 146 -25.39 -3.09 30.64
C THR A 146 -25.30 -3.28 29.13
N GLN A 147 -26.22 -2.70 28.38
CA GLN A 147 -26.14 -2.58 26.93
C GLN A 147 -25.36 -1.32 26.59
N LEU A 148 -24.30 -1.49 25.84
CA LEU A 148 -23.45 -0.43 25.31
C LEU A 148 -23.70 -0.34 23.80
N ARG A 149 -24.03 0.86 23.35
CA ARG A 149 -24.18 1.15 21.93
C ARG A 149 -23.19 2.24 21.55
N TYR A 150 -22.16 1.85 20.82
CA TYR A 150 -21.19 2.77 20.25
C TYR A 150 -21.60 3.13 18.84
N THR A 151 -21.75 4.42 18.57
CA THR A 151 -21.98 4.92 17.21
C THR A 151 -20.68 5.58 16.74
N VAL A 152 -20.07 5.01 15.73
CA VAL A 152 -18.84 5.51 15.12
C VAL A 152 -19.22 6.19 13.81
N THR A 153 -18.91 7.47 13.69
CA THR A 153 -19.11 8.21 12.44
C THR A 153 -17.77 8.71 11.93
N ALA A 154 -17.43 8.34 10.72
CA ALA A 154 -16.23 8.81 10.05
C ALA A 154 -16.55 9.93 9.04
N ARG A 155 -15.61 10.87 8.85
CA ARG A 155 -15.73 11.90 7.81
C ARG A 155 -15.62 11.34 6.40
N GLU A 156 -14.81 10.28 6.25
CA GLU A 156 -14.57 9.59 4.99
C GLU A 156 -15.05 8.14 5.07
N GLU A 157 -15.13 7.47 3.94
CA GLU A 157 -15.53 6.08 3.86
C GLU A 157 -14.56 5.16 4.64
N LEU A 158 -15.12 4.29 5.48
CA LEU A 158 -14.37 3.30 6.25
C LEU A 158 -14.00 2.12 5.35
N ARG A 159 -12.71 1.79 5.25
CA ARG A 159 -12.24 0.55 4.62
C ARG A 159 -12.17 -0.61 5.58
N SER A 160 -11.73 -0.34 6.81
CA SER A 160 -11.67 -1.33 7.86
C SER A 160 -11.86 -0.67 9.21
N PHE A 161 -12.37 -1.44 10.16
CA PHE A 161 -12.58 -0.99 11.51
C PHE A 161 -12.29 -2.12 12.48
N GLU A 162 -11.59 -1.80 13.53
CA GLU A 162 -11.27 -2.69 14.63
C GLU A 162 -11.47 -1.94 15.96
N ALA A 163 -12.12 -2.57 16.89
CA ALA A 163 -12.29 -2.05 18.23
C ALA A 163 -11.72 -3.03 19.25
N LEU A 164 -11.01 -2.51 20.26
CA LEU A 164 -10.47 -3.26 21.37
C LEU A 164 -11.07 -2.72 22.66
N LEU A 165 -11.80 -3.58 23.36
CA LEU A 165 -12.34 -3.29 24.68
C LEU A 165 -11.26 -3.58 25.73
N LEU A 166 -10.85 -2.55 26.48
CA LEU A 166 -9.78 -2.61 27.45
C LEU A 166 -10.34 -2.65 28.89
N GLY A 167 -9.52 -3.13 29.83
CA GLY A 167 -9.86 -3.12 31.27
C GLY A 167 -10.88 -4.19 31.68
N VAL A 168 -10.89 -5.31 30.96
CA VAL A 168 -11.99 -6.29 30.97
C VAL A 168 -11.57 -7.67 31.43
N SER A 169 -10.82 -7.81 32.51
CA SER A 169 -10.45 -9.13 33.04
C SER A 169 -11.65 -10.03 33.40
N ASP A 170 -12.82 -9.42 33.64
CA ASP A 170 -14.03 -10.12 34.06
C ASP A 170 -15.27 -9.79 33.19
N LEU A 171 -15.08 -9.28 31.97
CA LEU A 171 -16.20 -8.92 31.09
C LEU A 171 -16.71 -10.15 30.36
N THR A 172 -17.93 -10.53 30.65
CA THR A 172 -18.66 -11.51 29.86
C THR A 172 -19.53 -10.79 28.84
N ILE A 173 -19.20 -10.94 27.55
CA ILE A 173 -20.07 -10.47 26.46
C ILE A 173 -21.15 -11.50 26.23
N HIS A 174 -22.40 -11.11 26.43
CA HIS A 174 -23.56 -11.97 26.20
C HIS A 174 -24.02 -11.94 24.74
N GLU A 175 -23.98 -10.76 24.14
CA GLU A 175 -24.40 -10.57 22.75
C GLU A 175 -23.48 -9.55 22.06
N SER A 176 -23.05 -9.87 20.87
CA SER A 176 -22.34 -8.97 19.98
C SER A 176 -22.73 -9.26 18.54
N GLU A 177 -23.00 -8.23 17.77
CA GLU A 177 -23.28 -8.33 16.33
C GLU A 177 -22.04 -8.78 15.54
N PHE A 178 -20.85 -8.50 16.07
CA PHE A 178 -19.59 -8.78 15.41
C PHE A 178 -18.79 -9.86 16.15
N PRO A 179 -17.94 -10.62 15.43
CA PRO A 179 -17.05 -11.60 16.05
C PRO A 179 -16.18 -10.97 17.11
N VAL A 180 -16.16 -11.57 18.29
CA VAL A 180 -15.32 -11.16 19.42
C VAL A 180 -14.19 -12.16 19.56
N ILE A 181 -12.97 -11.66 19.59
CA ILE A 181 -11.74 -12.46 19.73
C ILE A 181 -11.08 -12.04 21.04
N ASP A 182 -10.91 -13.01 21.94
CA ASP A 182 -10.12 -12.79 23.17
C ASP A 182 -8.64 -12.64 22.79
N ARG A 183 -8.03 -11.57 23.26
CA ARG A 183 -6.62 -11.27 23.00
C ARG A 183 -6.02 -10.64 24.26
N ASP A 184 -4.73 -10.87 24.48
CA ASP A 184 -3.94 -10.45 25.64
C ASP A 184 -4.38 -9.11 26.23
N GLY A 185 -5.22 -9.18 27.28
CA GLY A 185 -5.69 -8.01 28.05
C GLY A 185 -6.93 -7.29 27.53
N GLY A 186 -7.65 -7.83 26.54
CA GLY A 186 -8.88 -7.20 26.03
C GLY A 186 -9.65 -8.05 25.04
N LEU A 187 -10.86 -7.60 24.72
CA LEU A 187 -11.72 -8.23 23.75
C LEU A 187 -11.74 -7.43 22.45
N ARG A 188 -11.28 -8.05 21.38
CA ARG A 188 -11.20 -7.44 20.04
C ARG A 188 -12.47 -7.74 19.26
N LEU A 189 -13.11 -6.68 18.75
CA LEU A 189 -14.22 -6.76 17.81
C LEU A 189 -13.68 -6.50 16.39
N VAL A 190 -13.97 -7.42 15.48
CA VAL A 190 -13.54 -7.31 14.07
C VAL A 190 -14.76 -7.06 13.20
N VAL A 191 -14.80 -5.90 12.55
CA VAL A 191 -15.95 -5.44 11.72
C VAL A 191 -15.62 -5.63 10.26
N GLY A 192 -14.89 -6.47 9.76
CA GLY A 192 -14.67 -6.76 8.36
C GLY A 192 -14.24 -5.55 7.49
N GLU A 193 -14.35 -5.74 6.19
CA GLU A 193 -14.00 -4.73 5.19
C GLU A 193 -15.24 -3.90 4.80
N ASN A 194 -15.03 -2.61 4.52
CA ASN A 194 -16.02 -1.64 4.10
C ASN A 194 -17.26 -1.59 5.01
N PRO A 195 -17.08 -1.35 6.32
CA PRO A 195 -18.20 -1.24 7.23
C PRO A 195 -19.08 -0.03 6.89
N PRO A 196 -20.36 -0.06 7.29
CA PRO A 196 -21.25 1.08 7.07
C PRO A 196 -20.78 2.32 7.82
N ASN A 197 -21.13 3.49 7.31
CA ASN A 197 -20.91 4.76 8.00
C ASN A 197 -22.25 5.51 8.12
N PRO A 198 -22.79 5.72 9.31
CA PRO A 198 -22.24 5.39 10.64
C PRO A 198 -22.22 3.87 10.93
N LEU A 199 -21.19 3.43 11.66
CA LEU A 199 -21.08 2.08 12.19
C LEU A 199 -21.68 2.03 13.60
N ILE A 200 -22.57 1.09 13.85
CA ILE A 200 -23.19 0.87 15.15
C ILE A 200 -22.66 -0.44 15.72
N LEU A 201 -22.09 -0.39 16.93
CA LEU A 201 -21.63 -1.55 17.68
C LEU A 201 -22.48 -1.71 18.92
N GLU A 202 -23.24 -2.80 19.02
CA GLU A 202 -24.03 -3.12 20.18
C GLU A 202 -23.40 -4.29 20.93
N ILE A 203 -23.19 -4.10 22.24
CA ILE A 203 -22.57 -5.08 23.12
C ILE A 203 -23.35 -5.11 24.43
N VAL A 204 -23.65 -6.32 24.89
CA VAL A 204 -24.26 -6.54 26.21
C VAL A 204 -23.22 -7.14 27.14
N VAL A 205 -22.95 -6.44 28.23
CA VAL A 205 -21.95 -6.83 29.21
C VAL A 205 -22.56 -7.08 30.59
N GLU A 206 -21.98 -7.99 31.36
CA GLU A 206 -22.28 -8.11 32.78
C GLU A 206 -21.58 -7.01 33.56
N GLY A 207 -22.29 -6.40 34.50
CA GLY A 207 -21.71 -5.37 35.38
C GLY A 207 -22.13 -3.95 35.00
N ARG A 208 -21.58 -2.99 35.75
CA ARG A 208 -21.95 -1.57 35.68
C ARG A 208 -20.91 -0.67 35.04
N SER A 209 -19.69 -1.13 34.85
CA SER A 209 -18.63 -0.30 34.24
C SER A 209 -18.58 -0.50 32.74
N ALA A 210 -18.55 0.60 31.99
CA ALA A 210 -18.24 0.56 30.59
C ALA A 210 -16.72 0.34 30.42
N PRO A 211 -16.29 -0.61 29.57
CA PRO A 211 -14.88 -0.77 29.23
C PRO A 211 -14.38 0.42 28.42
N ASP A 212 -13.09 0.70 28.52
CA ASP A 212 -12.45 1.65 27.62
C ASP A 212 -12.39 1.05 26.19
N LEU A 213 -12.65 1.86 25.19
CA LEU A 213 -12.70 1.44 23.80
C LEU A 213 -11.54 2.06 23.03
N ALA A 214 -10.56 1.24 22.68
CA ALA A 214 -9.54 1.63 21.73
C ALA A 214 -10.01 1.29 20.31
N VAL A 215 -9.91 2.24 19.39
CA VAL A 215 -10.39 2.11 18.01
C VAL A 215 -9.21 2.24 17.05
N THR A 216 -9.17 1.35 16.07
CA THR A 216 -8.30 1.47 14.90
C THR A 216 -9.17 1.43 13.65
N ALA A 217 -9.15 2.50 12.87
CA ALA A 217 -9.94 2.61 11.64
C ALA A 217 -9.03 2.96 10.47
N THR A 218 -9.31 2.40 9.30
CA THR A 218 -8.67 2.79 8.04
C THR A 218 -9.71 3.45 7.15
N LEU A 219 -9.44 4.68 6.73
CA LEU A 219 -10.28 5.45 5.83
C LEU A 219 -9.80 5.30 4.39
N ALA A 220 -10.73 5.43 3.46
CA ALA A 220 -10.46 5.30 2.03
C ALA A 220 -9.64 6.46 1.45
N ARG A 221 -9.65 7.61 2.11
CA ARG A 221 -8.96 8.83 1.68
C ARG A 221 -8.22 9.51 2.83
N PRO A 222 -7.21 10.33 2.54
CA PRO A 222 -6.61 11.20 3.54
C PRO A 222 -7.65 12.18 4.07
N VAL A 223 -7.57 12.46 5.35
CA VAL A 223 -8.40 13.50 5.97
C VAL A 223 -7.84 14.87 5.65
N SER A 224 -6.52 14.96 5.58
CA SER A 224 -5.83 16.18 5.14
C SER A 224 -5.85 16.26 3.61
N PRO A 225 -6.16 17.42 3.02
CA PRO A 225 -6.06 17.61 1.58
C PRO A 225 -4.59 17.54 1.15
N VAL A 226 -4.26 16.51 0.37
CA VAL A 226 -2.90 16.28 -0.14
C VAL A 226 -2.89 16.48 -1.64
N GLY A 227 -2.04 17.38 -2.11
CA GLY A 227 -1.72 17.58 -3.52
C GLY A 227 -0.28 17.19 -3.78
N ILE A 228 -0.04 16.48 -4.86
CA ILE A 228 1.31 16.15 -5.32
C ILE A 228 1.45 16.78 -6.70
N ASP A 229 2.36 17.73 -6.81
CA ASP A 229 2.73 18.34 -8.08
C ASP A 229 4.00 17.67 -8.57
N SER A 230 3.95 17.09 -9.75
CA SER A 230 5.05 16.31 -10.33
C SER A 230 5.14 16.52 -11.83
N SER A 231 6.35 16.64 -12.34
CA SER A 231 6.61 16.65 -13.78
C SER A 231 6.35 15.28 -14.45
N GLU A 232 6.20 14.22 -13.66
CA GLU A 232 5.97 12.86 -14.12
C GLU A 232 4.48 12.48 -14.01
N ALA A 233 4.03 11.56 -14.87
CA ALA A 233 2.70 10.98 -14.72
C ALA A 233 2.66 10.10 -13.46
N ILE A 234 1.78 10.44 -12.51
CA ILE A 234 1.63 9.72 -11.25
C ILE A 234 0.20 9.22 -11.06
N SER A 235 0.08 8.07 -10.39
CA SER A 235 -1.19 7.53 -9.90
C SER A 235 -1.15 7.51 -8.38
N VAL A 236 -2.04 8.24 -7.73
CA VAL A 236 -2.04 8.40 -6.28
C VAL A 236 -3.04 7.43 -5.66
N SER A 237 -2.56 6.57 -4.76
CA SER A 237 -3.38 5.79 -3.84
C SER A 237 -3.21 6.34 -2.43
N ALA A 238 -4.29 6.52 -1.72
CA ALA A 238 -4.25 7.16 -0.42
C ALA A 238 -5.08 6.42 0.62
N SER A 239 -4.67 6.48 1.87
CA SER A 239 -5.41 5.95 3.01
C SER A 239 -5.04 6.67 4.30
N THR A 240 -5.96 6.74 5.24
CA THR A 240 -5.70 7.25 6.59
C THR A 240 -5.93 6.14 7.60
N THR A 241 -4.97 5.94 8.49
CA THR A 241 -5.13 5.07 9.65
C THR A 241 -5.29 5.94 10.90
N VAL A 242 -6.42 5.76 11.56
CA VAL A 242 -6.75 6.47 12.80
C VAL A 242 -6.68 5.48 13.95
N ARG A 243 -5.94 5.84 15.00
CA ARG A 243 -5.91 5.10 16.25
C ARG A 243 -6.30 6.04 17.38
N ARG A 244 -7.30 5.66 18.14
CA ARG A 244 -7.83 6.43 19.29
C ARG A 244 -7.96 5.49 20.50
N LEU A 245 -7.49 5.95 21.64
CA LEU A 245 -7.66 5.30 22.94
C LEU A 245 -8.83 5.90 23.69
#